data_a3c5ee51749499641630e6cb3831be62
#
_entry.id   a3c5ee51749499641630e6cb3831be62
#
_cell.length_a   1.000
_cell.length_b   1.000
_cell.length_c   1.000
_cell.angle_alpha   90.00
_cell.angle_beta   90.00
_cell.angle_gamma   90.00
#
_symmetry.space_group_name_H-M   'P 1'
#
loop_
_entity.id
_entity.type
_entity.pdbx_description
1 polymer ?
#
loop_
_entity_poly.entity_id
_entity_poly.type
_entity_poly.pdbx_seq_one_letter_code
_entity_poly.pdbx_strand_id
1 'polypeptide(L)'
;MTDHDAHSIRRFAEAYTSAWCSQDPDQVAACYAEDGSLSVNNDPPAVGRAAIADVARGFMTSFPDIQVFLDDLVLQDGGGIYHWTLTGTNDGPGGTGRSVKISGYEVWQIDAEGLIANSEGHFDSEEYRRQLAS
;
A
#
# COMPACT_ATOMS: atom_id res chain seq x y z
N MET A 1 9.30 26.66 3.99
CA MET A 1 8.76 26.26 2.70
C MET A 1 8.47 24.78 2.70
N THR A 2 7.36 24.39 2.19
CA THR A 2 7.03 22.99 2.10
C THR A 2 7.49 22.41 0.77
N ASP A 3 8.01 21.19 0.81
CA ASP A 3 8.40 20.48 -0.38
C ASP A 3 7.31 19.55 -0.90
N HIS A 4 6.12 19.60 -0.29
CA HIS A 4 5.04 18.71 -0.61
C HIS A 4 4.03 19.36 -1.55
N ASP A 5 4.51 19.83 -2.70
CA ASP A 5 3.62 20.33 -3.73
C ASP A 5 2.96 19.12 -4.46
N ALA A 6 1.96 19.42 -5.28
CA ALA A 6 1.21 18.41 -5.99
C ALA A 6 2.10 17.50 -6.83
N HIS A 7 3.11 18.09 -7.46
CA HIS A 7 4.01 17.34 -8.34
C HIS A 7 4.87 16.34 -7.55
N SER A 8 5.42 16.79 -6.41
CA SER A 8 6.27 15.94 -5.57
C SER A 8 5.50 14.77 -5.00
N ILE A 9 4.28 15.01 -4.53
CA ILE A 9 3.46 13.94 -3.94
C ILE A 9 3.02 12.96 -5.01
N ARG A 10 2.69 13.43 -6.22
CA ARG A 10 2.33 12.54 -7.32
C ARG A 10 3.51 11.65 -7.71
N ARG A 11 4.70 12.20 -7.81
CA ARG A 11 5.90 11.40 -8.12
C ARG A 11 6.17 10.38 -7.03
N PHE A 12 5.96 10.78 -5.77
CA PHE A 12 6.09 9.85 -4.65
C PHE A 12 5.07 8.71 -4.75
N ALA A 13 3.82 9.03 -5.09
CA ALA A 13 2.77 8.03 -5.23
C ALA A 13 3.10 7.04 -6.35
N GLU A 14 3.67 7.52 -7.45
CA GLU A 14 4.11 6.65 -8.55
C GLU A 14 5.24 5.72 -8.11
N ALA A 15 6.19 6.23 -7.33
CA ALA A 15 7.29 5.43 -6.80
C ALA A 15 6.77 4.38 -5.80
N TYR A 16 5.83 4.76 -4.96
CA TYR A 16 5.21 3.86 -4.00
C TYR A 16 4.47 2.72 -4.73
N THR A 17 3.75 3.06 -5.80
CA THR A 17 3.07 2.07 -6.63
C THR A 17 4.07 1.09 -7.25
N SER A 18 5.17 1.60 -7.78
CA SER A 18 6.24 0.75 -8.33
C SER A 18 6.85 -0.15 -7.29
N ALA A 19 7.00 0.34 -6.05
CA ALA A 19 7.53 -0.46 -4.95
C ALA A 19 6.65 -1.68 -4.67
N TRP A 20 5.33 -1.49 -4.68
CA TRP A 20 4.39 -2.60 -4.47
C TRP A 20 4.45 -3.62 -5.60
N CYS A 21 4.82 -3.21 -6.81
CA CYS A 21 4.95 -4.11 -7.96
C CYS A 21 6.32 -4.77 -8.05
N SER A 22 7.27 -4.37 -7.19
CA SER A 22 8.67 -4.78 -7.30
C SER A 22 8.98 -6.18 -6.78
N GLN A 23 8.08 -6.77 -6.00
CA GLN A 23 8.30 -8.01 -5.27
C GLN A 23 9.36 -7.86 -4.17
N ASP A 24 9.68 -6.64 -3.79
CA ASP A 24 10.66 -6.34 -2.75
C ASP A 24 9.98 -5.56 -1.61
N PRO A 25 9.65 -6.22 -0.50
CA PRO A 25 8.97 -5.55 0.62
C PRO A 25 9.75 -4.37 1.19
N ASP A 26 11.08 -4.41 1.11
CA ASP A 26 11.91 -3.33 1.63
C ASP A 26 11.74 -2.05 0.83
N GLN A 27 11.41 -2.14 -0.46
CA GLN A 27 11.14 -0.95 -1.25
C GLN A 27 9.85 -0.25 -0.79
N VAL A 28 8.83 -1.02 -0.41
CA VAL A 28 7.60 -0.44 0.16
C VAL A 28 7.92 0.23 1.49
N ALA A 29 8.63 -0.48 2.37
CA ALA A 29 8.97 0.06 3.69
C ALA A 29 9.82 1.33 3.60
N ALA A 30 10.68 1.43 2.59
CA ALA A 30 11.54 2.60 2.40
C ALA A 30 10.75 3.87 2.09
N CYS A 31 9.50 3.75 1.67
CA CYS A 31 8.63 4.90 1.44
C CYS A 31 8.04 5.47 2.74
N TYR A 32 8.21 4.77 3.85
CA TYR A 32 7.72 5.18 5.16
C TYR A 32 8.83 5.81 5.98
N ALA A 33 8.43 6.73 6.89
CA ALA A 33 9.36 7.23 7.90
C ALA A 33 9.85 6.07 8.75
N GLU A 34 11.00 6.24 9.39
CA GLU A 34 11.61 5.18 10.18
C GLU A 34 10.67 4.64 11.27
N ASP A 35 9.87 5.54 11.86
CA ASP A 35 8.86 5.19 12.86
C ASP A 35 7.44 5.30 12.28
N GLY A 36 7.32 5.24 10.97
CA GLY A 36 6.02 5.32 10.31
C GLY A 36 5.13 4.13 10.63
N SER A 37 3.85 4.27 10.32
CA SER A 37 2.87 3.22 10.60
C SER A 37 1.93 3.00 9.42
N LEU A 38 1.47 1.76 9.30
CA LEU A 38 0.50 1.35 8.30
C LEU A 38 -0.56 0.49 8.96
N SER A 39 -1.82 0.91 8.86
CA SER A 39 -2.94 0.08 9.28
C SER A 39 -3.78 -0.32 8.08
N VAL A 40 -4.45 -1.45 8.18
CA VAL A 40 -5.31 -1.99 7.12
C VAL A 40 -6.66 -2.30 7.75
N ASN A 41 -7.72 -1.68 7.24
CA ASN A 41 -9.10 -1.93 7.65
C ASN A 41 -9.31 -1.83 9.17
N ASN A 42 -8.67 -0.84 9.80
CA ASN A 42 -8.76 -0.59 11.24
C ASN A 42 -8.11 -1.66 12.12
N ASP A 43 -7.33 -2.56 11.53
CA ASP A 43 -6.52 -3.48 12.32
C ASP A 43 -5.42 -2.72 13.07
N PRO A 44 -4.83 -3.30 14.11
CA PRO A 44 -3.70 -2.66 14.80
C PRO A 44 -2.59 -2.29 13.82
N PRO A 45 -2.03 -1.09 13.93
CA PRO A 45 -1.04 -0.65 12.94
C PRO A 45 0.27 -1.42 13.04
N ALA A 46 0.88 -1.64 11.88
CA ALA A 46 2.26 -2.06 11.78
C ALA A 46 3.13 -0.82 11.97
N VAL A 47 3.95 -0.79 13.00
CA VAL A 47 4.76 0.38 13.35
C VAL A 47 6.23 0.06 13.07
N GLY A 48 6.87 0.95 12.32
CA GLY A 48 8.27 0.81 11.94
C GLY A 48 8.45 0.06 10.63
N ARG A 49 9.57 0.33 9.97
CA ARG A 49 9.83 -0.23 8.64
C ARG A 49 9.83 -1.75 8.60
N ALA A 50 10.37 -2.41 9.64
CA ALA A 50 10.41 -3.87 9.66
C ALA A 50 9.01 -4.47 9.65
N ALA A 51 8.10 -3.92 10.47
CA ALA A 51 6.72 -4.40 10.53
C ALA A 51 5.98 -4.10 9.24
N ILE A 52 6.23 -2.93 8.65
CA ILE A 52 5.61 -2.56 7.37
C ILE A 52 6.10 -3.48 6.25
N ALA A 53 7.40 -3.79 6.22
CA ALA A 53 7.93 -4.74 5.25
C ALA A 53 7.26 -6.11 5.38
N ASP A 54 6.96 -6.55 6.61
CA ASP A 54 6.27 -7.81 6.82
C ASP A 54 4.86 -7.80 6.24
N VAL A 55 4.13 -6.68 6.33
CA VAL A 55 2.82 -6.55 5.71
C VAL A 55 2.93 -6.68 4.19
N ALA A 56 3.88 -5.96 3.59
CA ALA A 56 4.10 -6.04 2.14
C ALA A 56 4.51 -7.45 1.72
N ARG A 57 5.37 -8.09 2.50
CA ARG A 57 5.83 -9.46 2.21
C ARG A 57 4.66 -10.44 2.20
N GLY A 58 3.70 -10.26 3.11
CA GLY A 58 2.52 -11.11 3.16
C GLY A 58 1.73 -11.06 1.85
N PHE A 59 1.48 -9.87 1.33
CA PHE A 59 0.78 -9.71 0.06
C PHE A 59 1.60 -10.23 -1.11
N MET A 60 2.89 -9.93 -1.16
CA MET A 60 3.76 -10.34 -2.25
C MET A 60 3.95 -11.86 -2.30
N THR A 61 3.98 -12.50 -1.12
CA THR A 61 4.08 -13.95 -1.04
C THR A 61 2.77 -14.62 -1.48
N SER A 62 1.63 -14.06 -1.05
CA SER A 62 0.32 -14.59 -1.42
C SER A 62 0.00 -14.40 -2.90
N PHE A 63 0.52 -13.32 -3.49
CA PHE A 63 0.29 -12.97 -4.89
C PHE A 63 1.62 -12.76 -5.59
N PRO A 64 2.29 -13.85 -6.05
CA PRO A 64 3.59 -13.71 -6.70
C PRO A 64 3.58 -12.83 -7.94
N ASP A 65 2.41 -12.66 -8.58
CA ASP A 65 2.22 -11.81 -9.74
C ASP A 65 1.54 -10.48 -9.41
N ILE A 66 1.65 -10.02 -8.17
CA ILE A 66 0.97 -8.82 -7.71
C ILE A 66 1.26 -7.61 -8.59
N GLN A 67 0.20 -6.88 -8.93
CA GLN A 67 0.27 -5.58 -9.58
C GLN A 67 -0.59 -4.61 -8.80
N VAL A 68 -0.09 -3.40 -8.63
CA VAL A 68 -0.84 -2.32 -8.02
C VAL A 68 -0.87 -1.16 -8.99
N PHE A 69 -2.01 -0.52 -9.09
CA PHE A 69 -2.22 0.60 -10.00
C PHE A 69 -2.62 1.83 -9.19
N LEU A 70 -2.03 2.96 -9.53
CA LEU A 70 -2.43 4.25 -8.97
C LEU A 70 -3.63 4.74 -9.78
N ASP A 71 -4.80 4.72 -9.15
CA ASP A 71 -6.04 5.12 -9.82
C ASP A 71 -6.30 6.61 -9.71
N ASP A 72 -6.01 7.18 -8.55
CA ASP A 72 -6.22 8.61 -8.31
C ASP A 72 -5.43 9.03 -7.07
N LEU A 73 -5.16 10.31 -6.98
CA LEU A 73 -4.47 10.90 -5.85
C LEU A 73 -5.16 12.22 -5.51
N VAL A 74 -5.77 12.27 -4.33
CA VAL A 74 -6.45 13.48 -3.85
C VAL A 74 -5.56 14.13 -2.82
N LEU A 75 -5.06 15.32 -3.12
CA LEU A 75 -4.13 16.01 -2.22
C LEU A 75 -4.86 16.63 -1.06
N GLN A 76 -4.25 16.57 0.11
CA GLN A 76 -4.77 17.16 1.35
C GLN A 76 -3.64 17.84 2.09
N ASP A 77 -3.97 18.71 3.04
CA ASP A 77 -2.96 19.34 3.88
C ASP A 77 -2.17 18.27 4.62
N GLY A 78 -0.87 18.27 4.42
CA GLY A 78 0.02 17.33 5.09
C GLY A 78 0.03 15.92 4.51
N GLY A 79 -0.64 15.69 3.37
CA GLY A 79 -0.64 14.37 2.78
C GLY A 79 -1.60 14.22 1.62
N GLY A 80 -2.28 13.09 1.56
CA GLY A 80 -3.21 12.82 0.47
C GLY A 80 -3.96 11.52 0.66
N ILE A 81 -4.92 11.30 -0.23
CA ILE A 81 -5.64 10.03 -0.31
C ILE A 81 -5.18 9.35 -1.60
N TYR A 82 -4.59 8.19 -1.43
CA TYR A 82 -4.01 7.38 -2.50
C TYR A 82 -5.01 6.28 -2.86
N HIS A 83 -5.62 6.40 -4.03
CA HIS A 83 -6.56 5.39 -4.53
C HIS A 83 -5.84 4.38 -5.38
N TRP A 84 -6.07 3.10 -5.11
CA TRP A 84 -5.33 2.01 -5.75
C TRP A 84 -6.24 0.86 -6.14
N THR A 85 -5.77 0.08 -7.11
CA THR A 85 -6.34 -1.23 -7.45
C THR A 85 -5.21 -2.25 -7.40
N LEU A 86 -5.47 -3.38 -6.77
CA LEU A 86 -4.53 -4.49 -6.68
C LEU A 86 -5.08 -5.67 -7.46
N THR A 87 -4.24 -6.28 -8.30
CA THR A 87 -4.57 -7.52 -9.01
C THR A 87 -3.51 -8.56 -8.70
N GLY A 88 -3.89 -9.82 -8.74
CA GLY A 88 -2.96 -10.91 -8.55
C GLY A 88 -3.66 -12.23 -8.52
N THR A 89 -2.87 -13.30 -8.57
CA THR A 89 -3.35 -14.67 -8.45
C THR A 89 -2.83 -15.24 -7.13
N ASN A 90 -3.73 -15.81 -6.33
CA ASN A 90 -3.38 -16.31 -5.00
C ASN A 90 -2.70 -17.68 -5.11
N ASP A 91 -1.49 -17.65 -5.72
CA ASP A 91 -0.68 -18.85 -5.99
C ASP A 91 0.42 -19.08 -4.95
N GLY A 92 0.50 -18.25 -3.91
CA GLY A 92 1.48 -18.43 -2.85
C GLY A 92 1.20 -19.67 -2.02
N PRO A 93 2.09 -20.00 -1.06
CA PRO A 93 1.92 -21.18 -0.20
C PRO A 93 0.56 -21.14 0.53
N GLY A 94 -0.20 -22.22 0.42
CA GLY A 94 -1.54 -22.30 1.01
C GLY A 94 -2.60 -21.51 0.25
N GLY A 95 -2.27 -20.97 -0.93
CA GLY A 95 -3.19 -20.15 -1.70
C GLY A 95 -4.27 -20.94 -2.40
N THR A 96 -5.30 -20.23 -2.85
CA THR A 96 -6.48 -20.83 -3.47
C THR A 96 -6.37 -20.95 -4.99
N GLY A 97 -5.37 -20.32 -5.61
CA GLY A 97 -5.23 -20.22 -7.06
C GLY A 97 -6.21 -19.28 -7.72
N ARG A 98 -6.95 -18.50 -6.94
CA ARG A 98 -7.96 -17.58 -7.47
C ARG A 98 -7.36 -16.23 -7.82
N SER A 99 -7.92 -15.61 -8.86
CA SER A 99 -7.55 -14.26 -9.25
C SER A 99 -8.30 -13.25 -8.39
N VAL A 100 -7.61 -12.19 -8.01
CA VAL A 100 -8.16 -11.12 -7.18
C VAL A 100 -8.01 -9.79 -7.91
N LYS A 101 -9.04 -8.97 -7.85
CA LYS A 101 -8.98 -7.58 -8.26
C LYS A 101 -9.77 -6.78 -7.24
N ILE A 102 -9.05 -5.99 -6.45
CA ILE A 102 -9.66 -5.23 -5.36
C ILE A 102 -9.16 -3.80 -5.40
N SER A 103 -10.05 -2.85 -5.18
CA SER A 103 -9.69 -1.44 -5.13
C SER A 103 -9.88 -0.92 -3.73
N GLY A 104 -9.09 0.06 -3.37
CA GLY A 104 -9.16 0.68 -2.06
C GLY A 104 -8.46 2.01 -2.06
N TYR A 105 -8.16 2.50 -0.87
CA TYR A 105 -7.44 3.76 -0.71
C TYR A 105 -6.64 3.73 0.57
N GLU A 106 -5.62 4.59 0.62
CA GLU A 106 -4.81 4.86 1.81
C GLU A 106 -4.86 6.34 2.11
N VAL A 107 -5.11 6.69 3.36
CA VAL A 107 -5.03 8.08 3.80
C VAL A 107 -3.64 8.28 4.37
N TRP A 108 -2.87 9.15 3.74
CA TRP A 108 -1.48 9.39 4.10
C TRP A 108 -1.29 10.68 4.86
N GLN A 109 -0.44 10.62 5.88
CA GLN A 109 0.21 11.79 6.45
C GLN A 109 1.68 11.72 6.03
N ILE A 110 2.15 12.78 5.39
CA ILE A 110 3.51 12.87 4.85
C ILE A 110 4.32 13.80 5.76
N ASP A 111 5.51 13.36 6.16
CA ASP A 111 6.34 14.14 7.06
C ASP A 111 7.18 15.18 6.30
N ALA A 112 7.99 15.94 7.04
CA ALA A 112 8.79 17.02 6.47
C ALA A 112 9.84 16.52 5.49
N GLU A 113 10.18 15.24 5.54
CA GLU A 113 11.17 14.62 4.65
C GLU A 113 10.54 13.99 3.41
N GLY A 114 9.24 14.08 3.27
CA GLY A 114 8.53 13.53 2.11
C GLY A 114 8.21 12.04 2.22
N LEU A 115 8.29 11.47 3.42
CA LEU A 115 8.00 10.06 3.66
C LEU A 115 6.65 9.91 4.35
N ILE A 116 6.05 8.73 4.24
CA ILE A 116 4.76 8.45 4.89
C ILE A 116 4.99 8.29 6.38
N ALA A 117 4.41 9.19 7.18
CA ALA A 117 4.43 9.09 8.64
C ALA A 117 3.35 8.15 9.14
N ASN A 118 2.19 8.14 8.48
CA ASN A 118 1.08 7.27 8.81
C ASN A 118 0.24 7.00 7.58
N SER A 119 -0.14 5.75 7.39
CA SER A 119 -1.05 5.34 6.32
C SER A 119 -2.18 4.52 6.92
N GLU A 120 -3.42 4.90 6.56
CA GLU A 120 -4.61 4.13 6.92
C GLU A 120 -5.22 3.59 5.64
N GLY A 121 -5.07 2.29 5.43
CA GLY A 121 -5.58 1.63 4.25
C GLY A 121 -6.97 1.05 4.47
N HIS A 122 -7.80 1.13 3.43
CA HIS A 122 -9.17 0.65 3.49
C HIS A 122 -9.53 -0.03 2.18
N PHE A 123 -10.13 -1.20 2.28
CA PHE A 123 -10.76 -1.89 1.14
C PHE A 123 -11.85 -2.80 1.68
N ASP A 124 -12.71 -3.30 0.78
CA ASP A 124 -13.81 -4.17 1.15
C ASP A 124 -13.29 -5.58 1.42
N SER A 125 -13.10 -5.91 2.69
CA SER A 125 -12.54 -7.20 3.09
C SER A 125 -13.49 -8.36 2.81
N GLU A 126 -14.80 -8.13 2.79
CA GLU A 126 -15.76 -9.19 2.42
C GLU A 126 -15.65 -9.55 0.95
N GLU A 127 -15.53 -8.54 0.09
CA GLU A 127 -15.32 -8.75 -1.34
C GLU A 127 -14.00 -9.46 -1.60
N TYR A 128 -12.95 -9.08 -0.88
CA TYR A 128 -11.64 -9.70 -0.99
C TYR A 128 -11.72 -11.19 -0.64
N ARG A 129 -12.35 -11.51 0.49
CA ARG A 129 -12.53 -12.92 0.90
C ARG A 129 -13.39 -13.69 -0.08
N ARG A 130 -14.44 -13.05 -0.62
CA ARG A 130 -15.31 -13.68 -1.61
C ARG A 130 -14.52 -14.09 -2.86
N GLN A 131 -13.65 -13.21 -3.34
CA GLN A 131 -12.84 -13.50 -4.52
C GLN A 131 -11.86 -14.66 -4.26
N LEU A 132 -11.30 -14.73 -3.06
CA LEU A 132 -10.39 -15.82 -2.71
C LEU A 132 -11.11 -17.17 -2.56
N ALA A 133 -12.35 -17.14 -2.15
CA ALA A 133 -13.12 -18.36 -1.84
C ALA A 133 -13.85 -18.95 -3.05
N SER A 134 -14.12 -18.15 -4.07
CA SER A 134 -14.96 -18.59 -5.20
C SER A 134 -14.20 -19.40 -6.30
#